data_80cb38987a41047fbdb10ac154f10087
#
_entry.id   80cb38987a41047fbdb10ac154f10087
#
_cell.length_a   1.000
_cell.length_b   1.000
_cell.length_c   1.000
_cell.angle_alpha   90.00
_cell.angle_beta   90.00
_cell.angle_gamma   90.00
#
_symmetry.space_group_name_H-M   'P 1'
#
loop_
_entity.id
_entity.type
_entity.pdbx_description
1 polymer ?
#
loop_
_entity_poly.entity_id
_entity_poly.type
_entity_poly.pdbx_seq_one_letter_code
_entity_poly.pdbx_strand_id
1 'polypeptide(L)' 'SEEKIAKSAGAKRVSESYKKKLKELLEKRGKELSKRAIKFASYRGRMTVRGEDLENALR' A
#
# COMPACT_ATOMS: atom_id res chain seq x y z
N SER A 1 10.84 -2.08 4.48
CA SER A 1 10.92 -3.44 3.96
C SER A 1 9.90 -4.33 4.65
N GLU A 2 9.60 -5.47 4.06
CA GLU A 2 8.64 -6.44 4.60
C GLU A 2 9.10 -7.01 5.94
N GLU A 3 10.40 -7.23 6.09
CA GLU A 3 10.96 -7.69 7.35
C GLU A 3 10.72 -6.66 8.46
N LYS A 4 10.94 -5.39 8.16
CA LYS A 4 10.75 -4.30 9.13
C LYS A 4 9.29 -4.20 9.57
N ILE A 5 8.36 -4.36 8.65
CA ILE A 5 6.92 -4.35 8.96
C ILE A 5 6.60 -5.48 9.92
N ALA A 6 7.04 -6.71 9.60
CA ALA A 6 6.76 -7.88 10.41
C ALA A 6 7.37 -7.76 11.82
N LYS A 7 8.60 -7.27 11.90
CA LYS A 7 9.28 -7.09 13.21
C LYS A 7 8.60 -6.02 14.04
N SER A 8 8.14 -4.94 13.40
CA SER A 8 7.38 -3.90 14.11
C SER A 8 6.07 -4.43 14.68
N ALA A 9 5.50 -5.47 14.09
CA ALA A 9 4.28 -6.12 14.58
C ALA A 9 4.56 -7.16 15.66
N GLY A 10 5.84 -7.48 15.93
CA GLY A 10 6.22 -8.38 16.99
C GLY A 10 6.88 -9.68 16.54
N ALA A 11 7.12 -9.88 15.26
CA ALA A 11 7.81 -11.08 14.80
C ALA A 11 9.28 -11.04 15.22
N LYS A 12 9.77 -12.13 15.79
CA LYS A 12 11.18 -12.24 16.17
C LYS A 12 12.07 -12.56 14.97
N ARG A 13 11.59 -13.41 14.10
CA ARG A 13 12.28 -13.81 12.88
C ARG A 13 11.28 -13.89 11.75
N VAL A 14 11.73 -13.67 10.53
CA VAL A 14 10.87 -13.63 9.35
C VAL A 14 11.51 -14.47 8.25
N SER A 15 10.78 -15.47 7.75
CA SER A 15 11.27 -16.33 6.68
C SER A 15 11.25 -15.60 5.32
N GLU A 16 12.02 -16.12 4.37
CA GLU A 16 12.02 -15.59 3.01
C GLU A 16 10.64 -15.74 2.37
N SER A 17 9.96 -16.87 2.60
CA SER A 17 8.62 -17.09 2.05
C SER A 17 7.60 -16.09 2.60
N TYR A 18 7.71 -15.74 3.89
CA TYR A 18 6.85 -14.72 4.48
C TYR A 18 7.07 -13.35 3.83
N LYS A 19 8.33 -12.95 3.70
CA LYS A 19 8.67 -11.66 3.09
C LYS A 19 8.15 -11.56 1.65
N LYS A 20 8.33 -12.62 0.88
CA LYS A 20 7.85 -12.67 -0.50
C LYS A 20 6.33 -12.52 -0.56
N LYS A 21 5.62 -13.27 0.28
CA LYS A 21 4.16 -13.23 0.30
C LYS A 21 3.63 -11.87 0.74
N LEU A 22 4.24 -11.30 1.77
CA LEU A 22 3.84 -9.97 2.24
C LEU A 22 4.06 -8.91 1.17
N LYS A 23 5.19 -8.95 0.48
CA LYS A 23 5.47 -8.04 -0.63
C LYS A 23 4.39 -8.11 -1.71
N GLU A 24 4.02 -9.34 -2.11
CA GLU A 24 2.98 -9.55 -3.11
C GLU A 24 1.64 -8.95 -2.67
N LEU A 25 1.28 -9.17 -1.40
CA LEU A 25 0.04 -8.64 -0.85
C LEU A 25 0.05 -7.11 -0.79
N LEU A 26 1.15 -6.51 -0.37
CA LEU A 26 1.28 -5.06 -0.31
C LEU A 26 1.22 -4.43 -1.71
N GLU A 27 1.88 -5.04 -2.68
CA GLU A 27 1.87 -4.55 -4.06
C GLU A 27 0.45 -4.63 -4.65
N LYS A 28 -0.24 -5.73 -4.42
CA LYS A 28 -1.62 -5.92 -4.90
C LYS A 28 -2.56 -4.90 -4.27
N ARG A 29 -2.51 -4.78 -2.94
CA ARG A 29 -3.37 -3.85 -2.22
C ARG A 29 -3.06 -2.41 -2.57
N GLY A 30 -1.77 -2.06 -2.66
CA GLY A 30 -1.33 -0.73 -3.04
C GLY A 30 -1.80 -0.36 -4.44
N LYS A 31 -1.76 -1.30 -5.37
CA LYS A 31 -2.23 -1.08 -6.74
C LYS A 31 -3.73 -0.81 -6.78
N GLU A 32 -4.51 -1.60 -6.04
CA GLU A 32 -5.97 -1.41 -5.95
C GLU A 32 -6.31 -0.04 -5.38
N LEU A 33 -5.65 0.33 -4.28
CA LEU A 33 -5.86 1.63 -3.65
C LEU A 33 -5.44 2.78 -4.56
N SER A 34 -4.33 2.61 -5.28
CA SER A 34 -3.82 3.63 -6.19
C SER A 34 -4.78 3.89 -7.33
N LYS A 35 -5.42 2.86 -7.86
CA LYS A 35 -6.44 3.02 -8.91
C LYS A 35 -7.58 3.91 -8.43
N ARG A 36 -8.02 3.71 -7.20
CA ARG A 36 -9.08 4.54 -6.60
C ARG A 36 -8.59 5.95 -6.30
N ALA A 37 -7.37 6.08 -5.77
CA ALA A 37 -6.78 7.39 -5.47
C ALA A 37 -6.63 8.24 -6.73
N ILE A 38 -6.24 7.63 -7.85
CA ILE A 38 -6.14 8.31 -9.14
C ILE A 38 -7.47 8.92 -9.56
N LYS A 39 -8.57 8.22 -9.31
CA LYS A 39 -9.91 8.74 -9.61
C LYS A 39 -10.22 9.98 -8.79
N PHE A 40 -9.88 9.98 -7.49
CA PHE A 40 -10.09 11.15 -6.65
C PHE A 40 -9.28 12.36 -7.12
N ALA A 41 -8.01 12.14 -7.50
CA ALA A 41 -7.19 13.20 -8.06
C ALA A 41 -7.80 13.73 -9.37
N SER A 42 -8.25 12.82 -10.23
CA SER A 42 -8.86 13.16 -11.52
C SER A 42 -10.12 14.02 -11.36
N TYR A 43 -10.97 13.72 -10.39
CA TYR A 43 -12.17 14.53 -10.11
C TYR A 43 -11.82 15.97 -9.76
N ARG A 44 -10.62 16.21 -9.26
CA ARG A 44 -10.12 17.55 -8.93
C ARG A 44 -9.27 18.16 -10.04
N GLY A 45 -9.26 17.54 -11.21
CA GLY A 45 -8.48 18.00 -12.35
C GLY A 45 -6.98 17.91 -12.17
N ARG A 46 -6.51 17.01 -11.28
CA ARG A 46 -5.09 16.86 -11.01
C ARG A 46 -4.54 15.58 -11.64
N MET A 47 -3.32 15.67 -12.17
CA MET A 47 -2.59 14.49 -12.63
C MET A 47 -1.69 13.91 -11.52
N THR A 48 -1.37 14.73 -10.52
CA THR A 48 -0.58 14.28 -9.37
C THR A 48 -1.51 13.68 -8.33
N VAL A 49 -1.23 12.44 -7.93
CA VAL A 49 -1.96 11.75 -6.86
C VAL A 49 -1.32 12.14 -5.53
N ARG A 50 -2.13 12.53 -4.56
CA ARG A 50 -1.67 13.03 -3.27
C ARG A 50 -2.09 12.10 -2.14
N GLY A 51 -1.48 12.32 -0.95
CA GLY A 51 -1.84 11.54 0.25
C GLY A 51 -3.33 11.60 0.56
N GLU A 52 -3.95 12.76 0.41
CA GLU A 52 -5.40 12.91 0.64
C GLU A 52 -6.23 12.04 -0.28
N ASP A 53 -5.76 11.80 -1.51
CA ASP A 53 -6.47 10.93 -2.45
C ASP A 53 -6.41 9.47 -1.99
N LEU A 54 -5.29 9.07 -1.43
CA LEU A 54 -5.13 7.73 -0.87
C LEU A 54 -6.01 7.56 0.37
N GLU A 55 -6.06 8.56 1.25
CA GLU A 55 -6.93 8.53 2.42
C GLU A 55 -8.40 8.38 2.01
N ASN A 56 -8.84 9.11 0.98
CA ASN A 56 -10.18 8.98 0.46
C ASN A 56 -10.44 7.60 -0.13
N ALA A 57 -9.44 6.99 -0.75
CA ALA A 57 -9.55 5.64 -1.32
C ALA A 57 -9.73 4.56 -0.24
N LEU A 58 -9.26 4.82 0.97
CA LEU A 58 -9.38 3.89 2.10
C LEU A 58 -10.77 3.89 2.76
N ARG A 59 -11.59 4.87 2.49
CA ARG A 59 -12.93 5.00 3.09
C ARG A 59 -13.99 4.12 2.41
#